data_eefb9525db21271d20459727554c39ff
#
_entry.id   eefb9525db21271d20459727554c39ff
#
_cell.length_a   1.000
_cell.length_b   1.000
_cell.length_c   1.000
_cell.angle_alpha   90.00
_cell.angle_beta   90.00
_cell.angle_gamma   90.00
#
_symmetry.space_group_name_H-M   'P 1'
#
loop_
_entity.id
_entity.type
_entity.pdbx_description
1 polymer ?
#
loop_
_entity_poly.entity_id
_entity_poly.type
_entity_poly.pdbx_seq_one_letter_code
_entity_poly.pdbx_strand_id
1 'polypeptide(L)'
;RNVSFEMLTAAQKMANGGEVTAVLFGQGSEKEAVQLAHYGADQVYLVTNEELHVYSTDGFSQALTQMIETVTPDVILIGHTAMGRDLAPRVAARLGLGLVSDCTDVEVNGEEIVFIRPTYAGKLFEKRKVKSGIIFASIRPNNLPKGEPNVQRTAKTIETQVAITNIRTVIKNVARKTKGTVDLTEAKIIVSGGRGVRSAEGFKPLYELADVLGAAVGAS
;
A
#
# COMPACT_ATOMS: atom_id res chain seq x y z
N ARG A 1 -3.68 -5.55 -4.18
CA ARG A 1 -2.50 -5.13 -4.94
C ARG A 1 -1.25 -5.82 -4.41
N ASN A 2 -0.22 -6.01 -5.26
CA ASN A 2 1.03 -6.65 -4.86
C ASN A 2 1.68 -6.01 -3.64
N VAL A 3 1.70 -4.69 -3.54
CA VAL A 3 2.26 -3.97 -2.38
C VAL A 3 1.66 -4.41 -1.03
N SER A 4 0.40 -4.83 -0.98
CA SER A 4 -0.22 -5.35 0.25
C SER A 4 0.42 -6.66 0.68
N PHE A 5 0.78 -7.52 -0.25
CA PHE A 5 1.46 -8.80 0.04
C PHE A 5 2.94 -8.59 0.41
N GLU A 6 3.61 -7.63 -0.22
CA GLU A 6 4.95 -7.19 0.18
C GLU A 6 4.95 -6.72 1.65
N MET A 7 3.97 -5.89 2.02
CA MET A 7 3.83 -5.40 3.40
C MET A 7 3.53 -6.52 4.39
N LEU A 8 2.69 -7.50 4.05
CA LEU A 8 2.42 -8.64 4.92
C LEU A 8 3.70 -9.48 5.16
N THR A 9 4.49 -9.71 4.11
CA THR A 9 5.78 -10.40 4.24
C THR A 9 6.74 -9.62 5.15
N ALA A 10 6.82 -8.30 4.99
CA ALA A 10 7.63 -7.46 5.85
C ALA A 10 7.10 -7.43 7.30
N ALA A 11 5.77 -7.35 7.48
CA ALA A 11 5.14 -7.36 8.79
C ALA A 11 5.41 -8.64 9.57
N GLN A 12 5.33 -9.82 8.92
CA GLN A 12 5.70 -11.10 9.55
C GLN A 12 7.13 -11.10 10.05
N LYS A 13 8.06 -10.56 9.26
CA LYS A 13 9.46 -10.46 9.63
C LYS A 13 9.68 -9.51 10.81
N MET A 14 8.94 -8.39 10.86
CA MET A 14 9.00 -7.42 11.95
C MET A 14 8.32 -7.95 13.22
N ALA A 15 7.20 -8.66 13.07
CA ALA A 15 6.44 -9.19 14.20
C ALA A 15 7.20 -10.27 14.99
N ASN A 16 8.20 -10.92 14.39
CA ASN A 16 9.07 -11.91 15.07
C ASN A 16 8.27 -12.93 15.91
N GLY A 17 7.20 -13.46 15.35
CA GLY A 17 6.28 -14.37 16.03
C GLY A 17 5.07 -13.69 16.73
N GLY A 18 5.01 -12.36 16.72
CA GLY A 18 3.81 -11.60 17.09
C GLY A 18 2.71 -11.67 16.04
N GLU A 19 1.59 -11.04 16.32
CA GLU A 19 0.40 -11.07 15.48
C GLU A 19 0.49 -10.06 14.32
N VAL A 20 0.10 -10.49 13.13
CA VAL A 20 0.00 -9.64 11.94
C VAL A 20 -1.46 -9.41 11.58
N THR A 21 -1.90 -8.18 11.71
CA THR A 21 -3.26 -7.74 11.43
C THR A 21 -3.33 -6.99 10.09
N ALA A 22 -4.26 -7.36 9.24
CA ALA A 22 -4.60 -6.63 8.03
C ALA A 22 -5.94 -5.89 8.18
N VAL A 23 -6.07 -4.73 7.55
CA VAL A 23 -7.33 -3.97 7.54
C VAL A 23 -7.77 -3.73 6.10
N LEU A 24 -9.00 -4.13 5.78
CA LEU A 24 -9.67 -3.90 4.51
C LEU A 24 -10.79 -2.88 4.71
N PHE A 25 -10.76 -1.80 3.94
CA PHE A 25 -11.79 -0.77 3.94
C PHE A 25 -12.74 -0.92 2.76
N GLY A 26 -14.02 -0.64 3.00
CA GLY A 26 -15.07 -0.69 2.02
C GLY A 26 -15.78 -2.05 1.99
N GLN A 27 -16.39 -2.41 0.86
CA GLN A 27 -16.97 -3.74 0.68
C GLN A 27 -15.86 -4.76 0.42
N GLY A 28 -15.06 -5.03 1.46
CA GLY A 28 -14.09 -6.12 1.43
C GLY A 28 -14.82 -7.45 1.29
N SER A 29 -14.41 -8.27 0.35
CA SER A 29 -14.97 -9.60 0.21
C SER A 29 -14.19 -10.59 1.06
N GLU A 30 -14.84 -11.66 1.48
CA GLU A 30 -14.17 -12.80 2.14
C GLU A 30 -13.00 -13.33 1.29
N LYS A 31 -13.11 -13.22 -0.04
CA LYS A 31 -12.07 -13.62 -0.96
C LYS A 31 -10.77 -12.85 -0.78
N GLU A 32 -10.83 -11.53 -0.58
CA GLU A 32 -9.66 -10.71 -0.31
C GLU A 32 -9.08 -11.02 1.07
N ALA A 33 -9.93 -11.28 2.08
CA ALA A 33 -9.48 -11.68 3.40
C ALA A 33 -8.72 -13.02 3.37
N VAL A 34 -9.21 -14.00 2.64
CA VAL A 34 -8.53 -15.29 2.42
C VAL A 34 -7.17 -15.09 1.76
N GLN A 35 -7.08 -14.22 0.75
CA GLN A 35 -5.79 -13.92 0.12
C GLN A 35 -4.80 -13.28 1.11
N LEU A 36 -5.24 -12.36 1.95
CA LEU A 36 -4.37 -11.74 2.97
C LEU A 36 -3.89 -12.79 3.98
N ALA A 37 -4.75 -13.74 4.37
CA ALA A 37 -4.36 -14.86 5.23
C ALA A 37 -3.25 -15.70 4.58
N HIS A 38 -3.41 -16.08 3.31
CA HIS A 38 -2.41 -16.85 2.58
C HIS A 38 -1.03 -16.18 2.54
N TYR A 39 -0.99 -14.81 2.54
CA TYR A 39 0.25 -14.04 2.55
C TYR A 39 0.71 -13.61 3.94
N GLY A 40 0.05 -14.07 5.01
CA GLY A 40 0.60 -13.97 6.33
C GLY A 40 -0.16 -13.13 7.34
N ALA A 41 -1.38 -12.67 7.04
CA ALA A 41 -2.24 -12.09 8.06
C ALA A 41 -2.75 -13.17 9.02
N ASP A 42 -2.75 -12.89 10.32
CA ASP A 42 -3.37 -13.70 11.38
C ASP A 42 -4.79 -13.24 11.65
N GLN A 43 -5.01 -11.93 11.53
CA GLN A 43 -6.32 -11.31 11.62
C GLN A 43 -6.58 -10.39 10.43
N VAL A 44 -7.84 -10.33 10.00
CA VAL A 44 -8.29 -9.41 8.95
C VAL A 44 -9.54 -8.69 9.44
N TYR A 45 -9.43 -7.38 9.62
CA TYR A 45 -10.58 -6.54 9.88
C TYR A 45 -11.24 -6.12 8.57
N LEU A 46 -12.53 -6.43 8.44
CA LEU A 46 -13.39 -5.94 7.36
C LEU A 46 -14.13 -4.71 7.87
N VAL A 47 -13.67 -3.55 7.47
CA VAL A 47 -14.22 -2.26 7.93
C VAL A 47 -15.24 -1.76 6.93
N THR A 48 -16.50 -1.81 7.31
CA THR A 48 -17.63 -1.45 6.45
C THR A 48 -18.26 -0.12 6.86
N ASN A 49 -18.49 0.72 5.88
CA ASN A 49 -19.29 1.95 5.99
C ASN A 49 -19.62 2.41 4.57
N GLU A 50 -20.79 3.02 4.36
CA GLU A 50 -21.22 3.52 3.04
C GLU A 50 -20.24 4.53 2.45
N GLU A 51 -19.66 5.40 3.27
CA GLU A 51 -18.67 6.41 2.87
C GLU A 51 -17.30 5.84 2.46
N LEU A 52 -17.10 4.53 2.63
CA LEU A 52 -15.86 3.83 2.24
C LEU A 52 -15.97 3.10 0.89
N HIS A 53 -17.08 3.20 0.16
CA HIS A 53 -17.25 2.59 -1.16
C HIS A 53 -16.31 3.18 -2.21
N VAL A 54 -16.04 4.46 -2.09
CA VAL A 54 -15.11 5.19 -2.96
C VAL A 54 -14.12 5.92 -2.06
N TYR A 55 -12.85 5.91 -2.47
CA TYR A 55 -11.82 6.58 -1.69
C TYR A 55 -12.11 8.06 -1.52
N SER A 56 -12.26 8.47 -0.28
CA SER A 56 -12.23 9.87 0.14
C SER A 56 -11.23 10.03 1.27
N THR A 57 -10.41 11.06 1.23
CA THR A 57 -9.40 11.30 2.26
C THR A 57 -10.04 11.48 3.64
N ASP A 58 -11.16 12.19 3.70
CA ASP A 58 -11.86 12.44 4.97
C ASP A 58 -12.41 11.14 5.59
N GLY A 59 -13.11 10.30 4.81
CA GLY A 59 -13.68 9.04 5.28
C GLY A 59 -12.60 8.04 5.68
N PHE A 60 -11.64 7.80 4.79
CA PHE A 60 -10.56 6.84 5.04
C PHE A 60 -9.63 7.25 6.18
N SER A 61 -9.39 8.57 6.38
CA SER A 61 -8.61 9.05 7.53
C SER A 61 -9.31 8.79 8.85
N GLN A 62 -10.62 8.98 8.92
CA GLN A 62 -11.41 8.70 10.12
C GLN A 62 -11.43 7.19 10.41
N ALA A 63 -11.69 6.39 9.38
CA ALA A 63 -11.72 4.93 9.50
C ALA A 63 -10.38 4.35 9.96
N LEU A 64 -9.27 4.75 9.31
CA LEU A 64 -7.95 4.25 9.68
C LEU A 64 -7.53 4.71 11.09
N THR A 65 -7.86 5.93 11.48
CA THR A 65 -7.60 6.42 12.85
C THR A 65 -8.30 5.53 13.88
N GLN A 66 -9.61 5.27 13.72
CA GLN A 66 -10.37 4.42 14.63
C GLN A 66 -9.82 2.98 14.66
N MET A 67 -9.40 2.45 13.52
CA MET A 67 -8.80 1.12 13.48
C MET A 67 -7.45 1.06 14.22
N ILE A 68 -6.61 2.08 14.10
CA ILE A 68 -5.34 2.14 14.84
C ILE A 68 -5.60 2.22 16.35
N GLU A 69 -6.58 3.00 16.78
CA GLU A 69 -6.99 3.09 18.20
C GLU A 69 -7.59 1.78 18.72
N THR A 70 -8.29 1.02 17.86
CA THR A 70 -8.90 -0.27 18.23
C THR A 70 -7.86 -1.39 18.31
N VAL A 71 -6.98 -1.47 17.32
CA VAL A 71 -5.96 -2.53 17.20
C VAL A 71 -4.74 -2.25 18.10
N THR A 72 -4.44 -0.98 18.35
CA THR A 72 -3.25 -0.53 19.13
C THR A 72 -1.95 -1.21 18.68
N PRO A 73 -1.57 -1.10 17.39
CA PRO A 73 -0.42 -1.81 16.86
C PRO A 73 0.91 -1.16 17.27
N ASP A 74 1.98 -1.94 17.35
CA ASP A 74 3.34 -1.42 17.51
C ASP A 74 3.89 -0.87 16.20
N VAL A 75 3.50 -1.47 15.06
CA VAL A 75 3.98 -1.12 13.73
C VAL A 75 2.80 -1.00 12.76
N ILE A 76 2.77 0.11 12.01
CA ILE A 76 1.80 0.36 10.95
C ILE A 76 2.53 0.46 9.63
N LEU A 77 2.15 -0.39 8.67
CA LEU A 77 2.65 -0.36 7.30
C LEU A 77 1.54 -0.01 6.32
N ILE A 78 1.81 0.90 5.40
CA ILE A 78 0.90 1.27 4.32
C ILE A 78 1.67 1.35 3.00
N GLY A 79 1.08 0.91 1.89
CA GLY A 79 1.70 1.05 0.57
C GLY A 79 1.82 2.51 0.15
N HIS A 80 2.98 2.95 -0.30
CA HIS A 80 3.24 4.30 -0.81
C HIS A 80 2.65 4.51 -2.21
N THR A 81 1.37 4.10 -2.37
CA THR A 81 0.53 4.33 -3.56
C THR A 81 -0.03 5.75 -3.54
N ALA A 82 -0.74 6.17 -4.58
CA ALA A 82 -1.43 7.47 -4.59
C ALA A 82 -2.34 7.66 -3.36
N MET A 83 -3.09 6.61 -2.97
CA MET A 83 -3.94 6.64 -1.76
C MET A 83 -3.10 6.68 -0.48
N GLY A 84 -2.07 5.84 -0.36
CA GLY A 84 -1.24 5.80 0.84
C GLY A 84 -0.45 7.09 1.07
N ARG A 85 0.01 7.72 -0.01
CA ARG A 85 0.69 9.04 0.05
C ARG A 85 -0.21 10.16 0.54
N ASP A 86 -1.50 10.10 0.24
CA ASP A 86 -2.48 11.05 0.72
C ASP A 86 -2.94 10.73 2.15
N LEU A 87 -3.20 9.45 2.44
CA LEU A 87 -3.79 9.00 3.69
C LEU A 87 -2.80 8.99 4.86
N ALA A 88 -1.62 8.40 4.68
CA ALA A 88 -0.67 8.16 5.78
C ALA A 88 -0.26 9.43 6.53
N PRO A 89 0.14 10.55 5.87
CA PRO A 89 0.56 11.75 6.58
C PRO A 89 -0.61 12.40 7.35
N ARG A 90 -1.84 12.30 6.87
CA ARG A 90 -3.02 12.83 7.56
C ARG A 90 -3.34 12.07 8.82
N VAL A 91 -3.28 10.75 8.75
CA VAL A 91 -3.50 9.89 9.93
C VAL A 91 -2.35 10.05 10.93
N ALA A 92 -1.11 10.08 10.47
CA ALA A 92 0.04 10.33 11.33
C ALA A 92 -0.09 11.65 12.10
N ALA A 93 -0.43 12.75 11.40
CA ALA A 93 -0.63 14.05 12.02
C ALA A 93 -1.81 14.05 13.02
N ARG A 94 -2.91 13.35 12.71
CA ARG A 94 -4.08 13.24 13.59
C ARG A 94 -3.77 12.51 14.89
N LEU A 95 -2.93 11.49 14.82
CA LEU A 95 -2.52 10.67 15.98
C LEU A 95 -1.24 11.19 16.66
N GLY A 96 -0.63 12.27 16.16
CA GLY A 96 0.63 12.78 16.69
C GLY A 96 1.82 11.84 16.47
N LEU A 97 1.76 10.98 15.43
CA LEU A 97 2.79 10.00 15.11
C LEU A 97 3.79 10.54 14.08
N GLY A 98 5.04 10.10 14.19
CA GLY A 98 6.03 10.28 13.13
C GLY A 98 5.76 9.32 11.98
N LEU A 99 5.94 9.78 10.73
CA LEU A 99 5.81 8.95 9.52
C LEU A 99 7.16 8.80 8.81
N VAL A 100 7.61 7.57 8.64
CA VAL A 100 8.73 7.26 7.74
C VAL A 100 8.16 6.94 6.35
N SER A 101 8.26 7.89 5.43
CA SER A 101 7.59 7.78 4.13
C SER A 101 8.51 7.32 3.02
N ASP A 102 7.93 6.60 2.03
CA ASP A 102 8.59 6.22 0.76
C ASP A 102 9.79 5.28 0.96
N CYS A 103 9.65 4.31 1.88
CA CYS A 103 10.71 3.35 2.18
C CYS A 103 10.86 2.34 1.03
N THR A 104 12.10 2.04 0.69
CA THR A 104 12.46 1.07 -0.35
C THR A 104 13.02 -0.21 0.22
N ASP A 105 13.44 -0.20 1.48
CA ASP A 105 13.93 -1.38 2.16
C ASP A 105 13.73 -1.28 3.67
N VAL A 106 13.81 -2.43 4.36
CA VAL A 106 13.69 -2.56 5.82
C VAL A 106 14.67 -3.59 6.34
N GLU A 107 15.54 -3.17 7.25
CA GLU A 107 16.41 -4.05 8.02
C GLU A 107 15.78 -4.36 9.38
N VAL A 108 15.68 -5.63 9.73
CA VAL A 108 15.17 -6.11 11.02
C VAL A 108 16.27 -6.89 11.73
N ASN A 109 16.74 -6.38 12.86
CA ASN A 109 17.80 -6.97 13.68
C ASN A 109 17.29 -7.14 15.11
N GLY A 110 16.70 -8.28 15.43
CA GLY A 110 16.00 -8.50 16.69
C GLY A 110 14.81 -7.55 16.81
N GLU A 111 14.78 -6.73 17.84
CA GLU A 111 13.74 -5.71 18.06
C GLU A 111 14.00 -4.40 17.29
N GLU A 112 15.17 -4.25 16.68
CA GLU A 112 15.52 -3.05 15.95
C GLU A 112 15.01 -3.10 14.52
N ILE A 113 14.15 -2.12 14.16
CA ILE A 113 13.60 -1.93 12.82
C ILE A 113 14.16 -0.63 12.24
N VAL A 114 14.88 -0.74 11.11
CA VAL A 114 15.50 0.37 10.40
C VAL A 114 14.94 0.43 9.00
N PHE A 115 14.32 1.55 8.64
CA PHE A 115 13.79 1.81 7.31
C PHE A 115 14.82 2.52 6.44
N ILE A 116 14.92 2.13 5.19
CA ILE A 116 15.79 2.74 4.19
C ILE A 116 14.91 3.46 3.18
N ARG A 117 15.20 4.73 2.94
CA ARG A 117 14.46 5.54 1.97
C ARG A 117 15.39 6.41 1.14
N PRO A 118 15.07 6.64 -0.16
CA PRO A 118 15.82 7.54 -1.00
C PRO A 118 15.52 9.00 -0.66
N THR A 119 16.52 9.85 -0.79
CA THR A 119 16.43 11.30 -0.71
C THR A 119 17.14 11.94 -1.90
N TYR A 120 16.93 13.24 -2.11
CA TYR A 120 17.51 13.97 -3.24
C TYR A 120 17.32 13.25 -4.59
N ALA A 121 16.09 12.85 -4.89
CA ALA A 121 15.74 12.11 -6.10
C ALA A 121 16.55 10.79 -6.29
N GLY A 122 16.85 10.09 -5.21
CA GLY A 122 17.55 8.81 -5.22
C GLY A 122 19.09 8.90 -5.25
N LYS A 123 19.65 10.10 -5.13
CA LYS A 123 21.11 10.29 -5.07
C LYS A 123 21.70 9.85 -3.72
N LEU A 124 20.91 9.86 -2.66
CA LEU A 124 21.28 9.42 -1.33
C LEU A 124 20.21 8.49 -0.77
N PHE A 125 20.61 7.60 0.12
CA PHE A 125 19.73 6.78 0.92
C PHE A 125 19.95 7.11 2.39
N GLU A 126 18.87 7.35 3.11
CA GLU A 126 18.92 7.55 4.55
C GLU A 126 18.33 6.36 5.29
N LYS A 127 18.95 6.03 6.42
CA LYS A 127 18.43 5.06 7.39
C LYS A 127 17.64 5.79 8.45
N ARG A 128 16.41 5.36 8.69
CA ARG A 128 15.51 5.95 9.69
C ARG A 128 15.07 4.90 10.69
N LYS A 129 15.13 5.27 11.97
CA LYS A 129 14.67 4.47 13.10
C LYS A 129 13.69 5.31 13.93
N VAL A 130 12.57 4.73 14.31
CA VAL A 130 11.66 5.30 15.30
C VAL A 130 12.17 4.91 16.69
N LYS A 131 12.45 5.89 17.53
CA LYS A 131 13.07 5.65 18.85
C LYS A 131 12.07 5.19 19.91
N SER A 132 10.80 5.62 19.80
CA SER A 132 9.76 5.29 20.77
C SER A 132 8.37 5.50 20.16
N GLY A 133 7.37 4.82 20.71
CA GLY A 133 5.99 4.88 20.26
C GLY A 133 5.73 4.02 19.02
N ILE A 134 4.56 4.18 18.44
CA ILE A 134 4.11 3.42 17.28
C ILE A 134 4.98 3.76 16.06
N ILE A 135 5.49 2.74 15.41
CA ILE A 135 6.23 2.88 14.14
C ILE A 135 5.20 3.01 13.01
N PHE A 136 5.21 4.11 12.28
CA PHE A 136 4.37 4.28 11.10
C PHE A 136 5.22 4.51 9.86
N ALA A 137 5.12 3.59 8.89
CA ALA A 137 5.91 3.66 7.67
C ALA A 137 5.07 3.42 6.42
N SER A 138 5.44 4.08 5.31
CA SER A 138 4.89 3.79 3.99
C SER A 138 5.95 3.19 3.08
N ILE A 139 5.60 2.12 2.40
CA ILE A 139 6.51 1.28 1.61
C ILE A 139 6.26 1.53 0.12
N ARG A 140 7.31 1.81 -0.62
CA ARG A 140 7.25 1.97 -2.07
C ARG A 140 6.90 0.62 -2.72
N PRO A 141 5.88 0.56 -3.61
CA PRO A 141 5.54 -0.67 -4.31
C PRO A 141 6.70 -1.27 -5.10
N ASN A 142 6.73 -2.59 -5.21
CA ASN A 142 7.72 -3.38 -5.95
C ASN A 142 9.18 -3.23 -5.45
N ASN A 143 9.36 -2.92 -4.17
CA ASN A 143 10.68 -2.80 -3.56
C ASN A 143 10.97 -3.87 -2.50
N LEU A 144 9.95 -4.36 -1.81
CA LEU A 144 10.13 -5.46 -0.86
C LEU A 144 9.78 -6.81 -1.48
N PRO A 145 10.37 -7.91 -1.01
CA PRO A 145 10.01 -9.22 -1.49
C PRO A 145 8.56 -9.56 -1.13
N LYS A 146 7.85 -10.14 -2.07
CA LYS A 146 6.55 -10.76 -1.85
C LYS A 146 6.79 -12.24 -1.54
N GLY A 147 6.35 -12.71 -0.38
CA GLY A 147 6.41 -14.11 0.00
C GLY A 147 5.54 -15.01 -0.88
N GLU A 148 5.77 -16.30 -0.83
CA GLU A 148 4.92 -17.28 -1.46
C GLU A 148 3.63 -17.49 -0.65
N PRO A 149 2.46 -17.62 -1.31
CA PRO A 149 1.20 -17.83 -0.60
C PRO A 149 1.13 -19.22 0.02
N ASN A 150 0.79 -19.31 1.29
CA ASN A 150 0.43 -20.56 1.94
C ASN A 150 -1.09 -20.73 1.95
N VAL A 151 -1.61 -21.52 1.01
CA VAL A 151 -3.05 -21.73 0.84
C VAL A 151 -3.74 -22.47 2.00
N GLN A 152 -2.97 -23.05 2.92
CA GLN A 152 -3.50 -23.71 4.12
C GLN A 152 -3.66 -22.74 5.29
N ARG A 153 -3.07 -21.53 5.19
CA ARG A 153 -3.16 -20.54 6.24
C ARG A 153 -4.52 -19.87 6.24
N THR A 154 -5.11 -19.77 7.41
CA THR A 154 -6.38 -19.06 7.65
C THR A 154 -6.13 -17.87 8.56
N ALA A 155 -6.98 -16.86 8.47
CA ALA A 155 -6.98 -15.70 9.37
C ALA A 155 -8.33 -15.57 10.06
N LYS A 156 -8.33 -15.02 11.26
CA LYS A 156 -9.56 -14.63 11.93
C LYS A 156 -10.11 -13.38 11.24
N THR A 157 -11.29 -13.48 10.66
CA THR A 157 -11.99 -12.34 10.04
C THR A 157 -12.89 -11.67 11.05
N ILE A 158 -12.80 -10.35 11.18
CA ILE A 158 -13.55 -9.54 12.14
C ILE A 158 -14.26 -8.43 11.36
N GLU A 159 -15.59 -8.49 11.33
CA GLU A 159 -16.38 -7.40 10.79
C GLU A 159 -16.44 -6.25 11.78
N THR A 160 -16.17 -5.04 11.31
CA THR A 160 -16.10 -3.85 12.15
C THR A 160 -16.78 -2.68 11.45
N GLN A 161 -17.62 -1.99 12.18
CA GLN A 161 -18.20 -0.73 11.72
C GLN A 161 -17.43 0.45 12.32
N VAL A 162 -17.24 1.50 11.54
CA VAL A 162 -16.62 2.75 11.98
C VAL A 162 -17.59 3.90 11.80
N ALA A 163 -17.52 4.87 12.69
CA ALA A 163 -18.30 6.10 12.58
C ALA A 163 -17.57 7.09 11.69
N ILE A 164 -18.22 7.51 10.61
CA ILE A 164 -17.70 8.54 9.71
C ILE A 164 -18.65 9.73 9.75
N THR A 165 -18.13 10.88 10.12
CA THR A 165 -18.92 12.12 10.28
C THR A 165 -18.23 13.29 9.59
N ASN A 166 -18.99 14.34 9.30
CA ASN A 166 -18.45 15.61 8.78
C ASN A 166 -17.60 15.45 7.51
N ILE A 167 -18.07 14.66 6.56
CA ILE A 167 -17.44 14.56 5.23
C ILE A 167 -17.56 15.90 4.52
N ARG A 168 -16.42 16.52 4.20
CA ARG A 168 -16.34 17.83 3.56
C ARG A 168 -16.24 17.78 2.05
N THR A 169 -15.98 16.59 1.50
CA THR A 169 -15.79 16.35 0.06
C THR A 169 -16.84 15.40 -0.47
N VAL A 170 -17.52 15.78 -1.55
CA VAL A 170 -18.47 14.90 -2.25
C VAL A 170 -17.84 14.45 -3.56
N ILE A 171 -17.77 13.14 -3.75
CA ILE A 171 -17.27 12.55 -5.00
C ILE A 171 -18.44 12.56 -6.00
N LYS A 172 -18.37 13.45 -6.99
CA LYS A 172 -19.41 13.57 -8.02
C LYS A 172 -19.29 12.53 -9.12
N ASN A 173 -18.06 12.13 -9.46
CA ASN A 173 -17.81 11.19 -10.55
C ASN A 173 -16.47 10.50 -10.36
N VAL A 174 -16.39 9.22 -10.75
CA VAL A 174 -15.16 8.44 -10.82
C VAL A 174 -14.90 8.06 -12.27
N ALA A 175 -13.93 8.72 -12.89
CA ALA A 175 -13.48 8.36 -14.22
C ALA A 175 -12.59 7.10 -14.13
N ARG A 176 -13.06 5.98 -14.63
CA ARG A 176 -12.24 4.76 -14.76
C ARG A 176 -11.45 4.85 -16.07
N LYS A 177 -10.13 4.70 -16.02
CA LYS A 177 -9.34 4.48 -17.23
C LYS A 177 -9.86 3.25 -17.97
N THR A 178 -9.89 3.31 -19.29
CA THR A 178 -10.43 2.27 -20.18
C THR A 178 -9.85 0.90 -19.82
N LYS A 179 -10.70 -0.12 -19.81
CA LYS A 179 -10.25 -1.52 -19.67
C LYS A 179 -9.27 -1.83 -20.79
N GLY A 180 -8.06 -2.26 -20.42
CA GLY A 180 -7.04 -2.71 -21.39
C GLY A 180 -5.64 -2.10 -21.22
N THR A 181 -5.48 -1.04 -20.44
CA THR A 181 -4.15 -0.53 -20.11
C THR A 181 -3.64 -1.22 -18.84
N VAL A 182 -2.53 -1.93 -18.95
CA VAL A 182 -1.82 -2.50 -17.81
C VAL A 182 -1.43 -1.34 -16.87
N ASP A 183 -1.77 -1.47 -15.58
CA ASP A 183 -1.33 -0.49 -14.58
C ASP A 183 0.20 -0.53 -14.49
N LEU A 184 0.87 0.57 -14.84
CA LEU A 184 2.33 0.68 -14.81
C LEU A 184 2.91 0.33 -13.43
N THR A 185 2.14 0.56 -12.37
CA THR A 185 2.58 0.26 -10.99
C THR A 185 2.56 -1.23 -10.65
N GLU A 186 1.84 -2.04 -11.43
CA GLU A 186 1.73 -3.50 -11.25
C GLU A 186 2.47 -4.27 -12.35
N ALA A 187 3.03 -3.57 -13.35
CA ALA A 187 3.73 -4.19 -14.46
C ALA A 187 5.11 -4.71 -14.06
N LYS A 188 5.43 -5.95 -14.46
CA LYS A 188 6.76 -6.54 -14.23
C LYS A 188 7.82 -5.97 -15.16
N ILE A 189 7.42 -5.61 -16.40
CA ILE A 189 8.28 -5.05 -17.42
C ILE A 189 7.61 -3.79 -17.96
N ILE A 190 8.37 -2.73 -18.10
CA ILE A 190 7.89 -1.46 -18.64
C ILE A 190 8.81 -1.02 -19.78
N VAL A 191 8.23 -0.74 -20.94
CA VAL A 191 8.90 -0.08 -22.07
C VAL A 191 8.50 1.39 -22.04
N SER A 192 9.47 2.30 -21.93
CA SER A 192 9.18 3.72 -21.78
C SER A 192 9.77 4.55 -22.91
N GLY A 193 8.98 5.53 -23.38
CA GLY A 193 9.40 6.57 -24.31
C GLY A 193 9.35 7.95 -23.66
N GLY A 194 10.31 8.79 -24.00
CA GLY A 194 10.36 10.17 -23.56
C GLY A 194 10.36 11.14 -24.74
N ARG A 195 10.82 12.37 -24.51
CA ARG A 195 10.87 13.45 -25.52
C ARG A 195 11.52 13.04 -26.86
N GLY A 196 12.48 12.11 -26.84
CA GLY A 196 13.16 11.61 -28.06
C GLY A 196 12.24 10.89 -29.04
N VAL A 197 11.10 10.37 -28.60
CA VAL A 197 10.09 9.69 -29.43
C VAL A 197 9.34 10.67 -30.35
N ARG A 198 9.24 11.94 -29.99
CA ARG A 198 8.76 13.09 -30.76
C ARG A 198 7.26 13.10 -31.08
N SER A 199 6.65 11.98 -31.46
CA SER A 199 5.24 11.89 -31.90
C SER A 199 4.56 10.62 -31.41
N ALA A 200 3.23 10.54 -31.58
CA ALA A 200 2.46 9.33 -31.30
C ALA A 200 2.89 8.15 -32.19
N GLU A 201 3.23 8.41 -33.45
CA GLU A 201 3.74 7.38 -34.37
C GLU A 201 5.07 6.81 -33.90
N GLY A 202 5.93 7.63 -33.28
CA GLY A 202 7.20 7.20 -32.72
C GLY A 202 7.05 6.21 -31.56
N PHE A 203 5.86 6.13 -30.93
CA PHE A 203 5.58 5.10 -29.91
C PHE A 203 5.28 3.72 -30.51
N LYS A 204 4.99 3.61 -31.80
CA LYS A 204 4.64 2.32 -32.44
C LYS A 204 5.69 1.22 -32.20
N PRO A 205 7.01 1.44 -32.39
CA PRO A 205 8.01 0.44 -32.08
C PRO A 205 8.06 0.04 -30.58
N LEU A 206 7.71 0.98 -29.69
CA LEU A 206 7.67 0.71 -28.25
C LEU A 206 6.48 -0.18 -27.88
N TYR A 207 5.32 0.02 -28.53
CA TYR A 207 4.17 -0.88 -28.36
C TYR A 207 4.48 -2.27 -28.90
N GLU A 208 5.07 -2.38 -30.10
CA GLU A 208 5.47 -3.65 -30.70
C GLU A 208 6.45 -4.42 -29.79
N LEU A 209 7.43 -3.73 -29.24
CA LEU A 209 8.36 -4.33 -28.26
C LEU A 209 7.65 -4.74 -26.97
N ALA A 210 6.75 -3.92 -26.46
CA ALA A 210 5.99 -4.22 -25.27
C ALA A 210 5.10 -5.45 -25.45
N ASP A 211 4.46 -5.60 -26.58
CA ASP A 211 3.64 -6.77 -26.93
C ASP A 211 4.47 -8.05 -26.92
N VAL A 212 5.68 -8.04 -27.51
CA VAL A 212 6.60 -9.21 -27.50
C VAL A 212 7.05 -9.57 -26.08
N LEU A 213 7.27 -8.57 -25.21
CA LEU A 213 7.75 -8.76 -23.85
C LEU A 213 6.64 -8.99 -22.82
N GLY A 214 5.36 -8.85 -23.19
CA GLY A 214 4.24 -8.80 -22.26
C GLY A 214 4.36 -7.63 -21.29
N ALA A 215 4.87 -6.49 -21.78
CA ALA A 215 5.21 -5.32 -21.00
C ALA A 215 4.11 -4.23 -21.05
N ALA A 216 4.12 -3.32 -20.09
CA ALA A 216 3.34 -2.08 -20.17
C ALA A 216 4.14 -0.97 -20.86
N VAL A 217 3.45 -0.05 -21.53
CA VAL A 217 4.08 1.11 -22.18
C VAL A 217 3.86 2.36 -21.31
N GLY A 218 4.96 3.05 -21.00
CA GLY A 218 4.98 4.30 -20.26
C GLY A 218 5.51 5.47 -21.08
N ALA A 219 5.15 6.68 -20.70
CA ALA A 219 5.68 7.92 -21.23
C ALA A 219 6.12 8.84 -20.10
N SER A 220 7.23 9.56 -20.30
CA SER A 220 7.72 10.58 -19.37
C SER A 220 7.29 11.99 -19.80
#